data_fa9bec688c2952b4daa69a3f9aadbb74
#
_entry.id   fa9bec688c2952b4daa69a3f9aadbb74
#
_cell.length_a   1.000
_cell.length_b   1.000
_cell.length_c   1.000
_cell.angle_alpha   90.00
_cell.angle_beta   90.00
_cell.angle_gamma   90.00
#
_symmetry.space_group_name_H-M   'P 1'
#
loop_
_entity.id
_entity.type
_entity.pdbx_description
1 polymer ?
#
loop_
_entity_poly.entity_id
_entity_poly.type
_entity_poly.pdbx_seq_one_letter_code
_entity_poly.pdbx_strand_id
1 'polypeptide(L)'
;MTKRISRIWLALLLLLTVVVIIAAVETLRPRLVGAAAPTAGVSYTCSPDIVVSANVRVVAHCATAYTNGTITISWFAYPTSDSGNASRMLSLFETAKATGSTITLYFDTNDLSGAAYGCLTTDCRAIWAATTP
;
A
#
# COMPACT_ATOMS: atom_id res chain seq x y z
N MET A 1 -49.41 6.99 -42.15
CA MET A 1 -48.85 5.90 -41.31
C MET A 1 -47.36 6.00 -40.97
N THR A 2 -46.57 6.74 -41.72
CA THR A 2 -45.09 6.89 -41.63
C THR A 2 -44.58 7.61 -40.37
N LYS A 3 -45.29 8.55 -39.78
CA LYS A 3 -44.84 9.29 -38.58
C LYS A 3 -44.82 8.48 -37.27
N ARG A 4 -45.61 7.42 -37.12
CA ARG A 4 -45.62 6.59 -35.90
C ARG A 4 -44.43 5.63 -35.88
N ILE A 5 -44.04 5.10 -37.01
CA ILE A 5 -42.91 4.18 -37.14
C ILE A 5 -41.60 4.90 -36.79
N SER A 6 -41.42 6.15 -37.21
CA SER A 6 -40.23 6.95 -36.86
C SER A 6 -40.04 7.17 -35.36
N ARG A 7 -41.13 7.40 -34.61
CA ARG A 7 -41.04 7.61 -33.16
C ARG A 7 -40.68 6.34 -32.39
N ILE A 8 -41.13 5.18 -32.85
CA ILE A 8 -40.78 3.89 -32.24
C ILE A 8 -39.32 3.57 -32.48
N TRP A 9 -38.81 3.81 -33.68
CA TRP A 9 -37.39 3.62 -34.00
C TRP A 9 -36.46 4.56 -33.21
N LEU A 10 -36.89 5.81 -33.02
CA LEU A 10 -36.12 6.77 -32.20
C LEU A 10 -36.09 6.36 -30.72
N ALA A 11 -37.18 5.85 -30.18
CA ALA A 11 -37.24 5.38 -28.80
C ALA A 11 -36.36 4.12 -28.60
N LEU A 12 -36.37 3.20 -29.56
CA LEU A 12 -35.51 2.01 -29.56
C LEU A 12 -34.01 2.35 -29.62
N LEU A 13 -33.64 3.30 -30.46
CA LEU A 13 -32.25 3.79 -30.55
C LEU A 13 -31.80 4.45 -29.24
N LEU A 14 -32.63 5.28 -28.63
CA LEU A 14 -32.34 5.89 -27.31
C LEU A 14 -32.18 4.84 -26.22
N LEU A 15 -33.02 3.83 -26.22
CA LEU A 15 -32.93 2.75 -25.22
C LEU A 15 -31.65 1.94 -25.39
N LEU A 16 -31.25 1.66 -26.63
CA LEU A 16 -30.01 0.94 -26.94
C LEU A 16 -28.76 1.73 -26.52
N THR A 17 -28.74 3.05 -26.75
CA THR A 17 -27.63 3.90 -26.32
C THR A 17 -27.49 3.96 -24.80
N VAL A 18 -28.60 4.03 -24.08
CA VAL A 18 -28.57 4.03 -22.60
C VAL A 18 -28.02 2.70 -22.05
N VAL A 19 -28.43 1.57 -22.63
CA VAL A 19 -27.92 0.25 -22.21
C VAL A 19 -26.43 0.12 -22.48
N VAL A 20 -25.95 0.61 -23.64
CA VAL A 20 -24.51 0.57 -23.97
C VAL A 20 -23.69 1.46 -23.02
N ILE A 21 -24.21 2.63 -22.64
CA ILE A 21 -23.54 3.54 -21.70
C ILE A 21 -23.47 2.90 -20.30
N ILE A 22 -24.55 2.26 -19.83
CA ILE A 22 -24.54 1.59 -18.54
C ILE A 22 -23.53 0.44 -18.53
N ALA A 23 -23.49 -0.38 -19.58
CA ALA A 23 -22.52 -1.47 -19.69
C ALA A 23 -21.07 -0.97 -19.74
N ALA A 24 -20.80 0.15 -20.43
CA ALA A 24 -19.48 0.76 -20.48
C ALA A 24 -19.04 1.34 -19.12
N VAL A 25 -19.95 1.91 -18.34
CA VAL A 25 -19.65 2.43 -16.99
C VAL A 25 -19.33 1.29 -16.01
N GLU A 26 -19.97 0.13 -16.14
CA GLU A 26 -19.67 -1.03 -15.29
C GLU A 26 -18.27 -1.61 -15.57
N THR A 27 -17.82 -1.58 -16.83
CA THR A 27 -16.49 -2.07 -17.20
C THR A 27 -15.36 -1.11 -16.84
N LEU A 28 -15.69 0.19 -16.69
CA LEU A 28 -14.74 1.25 -16.29
C LEU A 28 -14.66 1.48 -14.78
N ARG A 29 -15.50 0.82 -13.99
CA ARG A 29 -15.32 0.87 -12.53
C ARG A 29 -13.96 0.29 -12.21
N PRO A 30 -13.01 1.10 -11.66
CA PRO A 30 -11.77 0.53 -11.16
C PRO A 30 -12.20 -0.57 -10.16
N ARG A 31 -11.84 -1.80 -10.44
CA ARG A 31 -11.88 -2.84 -9.43
C ARG A 31 -10.99 -2.31 -8.33
N LEU A 32 -11.60 -1.83 -7.27
CA LEU A 32 -10.89 -1.72 -6.00
C LEU A 32 -10.43 -3.16 -5.72
N VAL A 33 -9.23 -3.46 -6.14
CA VAL A 33 -8.50 -4.62 -5.63
C VAL A 33 -8.45 -4.32 -4.15
N GLY A 34 -9.40 -4.88 -3.40
CA GLY A 34 -9.36 -4.82 -1.97
C GLY A 34 -7.99 -5.34 -1.59
N ALA A 35 -7.12 -4.47 -1.10
CA ALA A 35 -5.94 -4.93 -0.42
C ALA A 35 -6.46 -5.92 0.60
N ALA A 36 -6.09 -7.20 0.46
CA ALA A 36 -6.43 -8.21 1.43
C ALA A 36 -6.09 -7.63 2.79
N ALA A 37 -7.06 -7.58 3.70
CA ALA A 37 -6.79 -7.11 5.05
C ALA A 37 -5.59 -7.91 5.56
N PRO A 38 -4.54 -7.25 6.07
CA PRO A 38 -3.34 -7.94 6.48
C PRO A 38 -3.74 -9.02 7.49
N THR A 39 -3.48 -10.28 7.15
CA THR A 39 -3.68 -11.42 8.03
C THR A 39 -2.75 -11.21 9.22
N ALA A 40 -3.32 -10.89 10.38
CA ALA A 40 -2.62 -10.78 11.66
C ALA A 40 -1.35 -9.90 11.64
N GLY A 41 -1.53 -8.60 11.43
CA GLY A 41 -0.45 -7.64 11.54
C GLY A 41 0.19 -7.63 12.92
N VAL A 42 1.51 -7.57 12.96
CA VAL A 42 2.30 -7.42 14.17
C VAL A 42 2.62 -5.94 14.35
N SER A 43 2.55 -5.47 15.60
CA SER A 43 3.11 -4.17 15.99
C SER A 43 4.43 -4.38 16.72
N TYR A 44 5.42 -3.55 16.41
CA TYR A 44 6.74 -3.62 17.01
C TYR A 44 7.30 -2.23 17.29
N THR A 45 7.84 -2.01 18.49
CA THR A 45 8.49 -0.75 18.86
C THR A 45 9.94 -0.77 18.41
N CYS A 46 10.29 0.15 17.55
CA CYS A 46 11.61 0.30 16.91
C CYS A 46 12.28 1.59 17.36
N SER A 47 13.56 1.52 17.71
CA SER A 47 14.45 2.69 17.81
C SER A 47 15.30 2.72 16.55
N PRO A 48 15.02 3.60 15.58
CA PRO A 48 15.79 3.66 14.34
C PRO A 48 17.22 4.15 14.60
N ASP A 49 18.22 3.38 14.18
CA ASP A 49 19.63 3.76 14.24
C ASP A 49 20.21 4.06 12.84
N ILE A 50 19.69 3.42 11.80
CA ILE A 50 20.03 3.70 10.41
C ILE A 50 18.75 3.98 9.63
N VAL A 51 18.75 5.07 8.86
CA VAL A 51 17.67 5.40 7.91
C VAL A 51 18.28 5.62 6.54
N VAL A 52 17.69 5.01 5.53
CA VAL A 52 18.14 5.10 4.14
C VAL A 52 16.97 5.43 3.24
N SER A 53 17.13 6.45 2.40
CA SER A 53 16.23 6.73 1.28
C SER A 53 16.91 6.32 -0.02
N ALA A 54 16.26 5.43 -0.77
CA ALA A 54 16.71 4.94 -2.07
C ALA A 54 15.61 5.13 -3.12
N ASN A 55 15.94 4.97 -4.39
CA ASN A 55 15.01 5.23 -5.51
C ASN A 55 13.69 4.44 -5.40
N VAL A 56 13.72 3.25 -4.83
CA VAL A 56 12.56 2.33 -4.80
C VAL A 56 11.99 2.12 -3.41
N ARG A 57 12.69 2.59 -2.36
CA ARG A 57 12.27 2.38 -0.96
C ARG A 57 12.83 3.40 0.01
N VAL A 58 12.11 3.58 1.10
CA VAL A 58 12.60 4.14 2.36
C VAL A 58 12.78 2.99 3.34
N VAL A 59 13.90 2.93 4.04
CA VAL A 59 14.25 1.83 4.94
C VAL A 59 14.73 2.37 6.28
N ALA A 60 14.27 1.74 7.34
CA ALA A 60 14.81 1.93 8.69
C ALA A 60 15.39 0.63 9.22
N HIS A 61 16.56 0.69 9.83
CA HIS A 61 17.11 -0.35 10.69
C HIS A 61 16.75 -0.04 12.13
N CYS A 62 16.38 -1.04 12.89
CA CYS A 62 16.08 -0.92 14.31
C CYS A 62 17.26 -1.43 15.15
N ALA A 63 17.72 -0.63 16.10
CA ALA A 63 18.83 -0.98 17.00
C ALA A 63 18.62 -2.31 17.72
N THR A 64 17.36 -2.68 17.96
CA THR A 64 16.98 -4.02 18.46
C THR A 64 16.17 -4.70 17.36
N ALA A 65 16.43 -5.94 17.03
CA ALA A 65 15.66 -6.69 16.04
C ALA A 65 14.36 -7.23 16.65
N TYR A 66 13.31 -7.27 15.83
CA TYR A 66 12.13 -8.07 16.14
C TYR A 66 12.46 -9.55 16.01
N THR A 67 12.10 -10.36 17.02
CA THR A 67 12.30 -11.81 17.02
C THR A 67 10.99 -12.53 17.32
N ASN A 68 10.67 -13.54 16.52
CA ASN A 68 9.54 -14.44 16.76
C ASN A 68 9.96 -15.86 16.35
N GLY A 69 10.28 -16.69 17.34
CA GLY A 69 10.80 -18.03 17.10
C GLY A 69 12.12 -18.00 16.32
N THR A 70 12.09 -18.47 15.07
CA THR A 70 13.26 -18.52 14.18
C THR A 70 13.41 -17.29 13.29
N ILE A 71 12.44 -16.39 13.31
CA ILE A 71 12.45 -15.19 12.45
C ILE A 71 13.07 -14.03 13.22
N THR A 72 14.08 -13.39 12.63
CA THR A 72 14.71 -12.17 13.14
C THR A 72 14.62 -11.10 12.05
N ILE A 73 14.04 -9.93 12.37
CA ILE A 73 13.83 -8.84 11.44
C ILE A 73 14.39 -7.57 12.07
N SER A 74 15.37 -6.98 11.41
CA SER A 74 16.01 -5.72 11.85
C SER A 74 15.74 -4.56 10.88
N TRP A 75 15.34 -4.84 9.64
CA TRP A 75 15.10 -3.87 8.61
C TRP A 75 13.62 -3.78 8.26
N PHE A 76 13.13 -2.56 8.10
CA PHE A 76 11.74 -2.28 7.77
C PHE A 76 11.67 -1.30 6.61
N ALA A 77 10.96 -1.66 5.54
CA ALA A 77 10.96 -0.94 4.28
C ALA A 77 9.56 -0.51 3.86
N TYR A 78 9.48 0.70 3.27
CA TYR A 78 8.28 1.24 2.64
C TYR A 78 8.57 1.59 1.17
N PRO A 79 7.72 1.22 0.19
CA PRO A 79 7.98 1.48 -1.22
C PRO A 79 7.81 2.97 -1.56
N THR A 80 8.66 3.51 -2.45
CA THR A 80 8.55 4.90 -2.94
C THR A 80 7.51 5.07 -4.05
N SER A 81 6.90 3.99 -4.53
CA SER A 81 5.78 4.06 -5.48
C SER A 81 4.58 4.85 -4.94
N ASP A 82 4.39 4.87 -3.61
CA ASP A 82 3.51 5.77 -2.90
C ASP A 82 4.33 6.94 -2.31
N SER A 83 4.66 7.91 -3.15
CA SER A 83 5.58 9.00 -2.81
C SER A 83 5.13 9.85 -1.62
N GLY A 84 3.83 10.06 -1.46
CA GLY A 84 3.28 10.85 -0.36
C GLY A 84 3.50 10.17 1.00
N ASN A 85 3.19 8.89 1.11
CA ASN A 85 3.40 8.14 2.33
C ASN A 85 4.88 7.81 2.55
N ALA A 86 5.66 7.53 1.48
CA ALA A 86 7.10 7.33 1.59
C ALA A 86 7.82 8.54 2.20
N SER A 87 7.44 9.75 1.80
CA SER A 87 7.99 10.99 2.38
C SER A 87 7.64 11.16 3.86
N ARG A 88 6.42 10.79 4.25
CA ARG A 88 5.98 10.80 5.65
C ARG A 88 6.74 9.76 6.47
N MET A 89 6.93 8.55 5.93
CA MET A 89 7.71 7.49 6.58
C MET A 89 9.17 7.91 6.77
N LEU A 90 9.79 8.51 5.74
CA LEU A 90 11.15 9.03 5.83
C LEU A 90 11.26 10.07 6.94
N SER A 91 10.38 11.07 6.95
CA SER A 91 10.36 12.12 7.96
C SER A 91 10.19 11.54 9.37
N LEU A 92 9.30 10.55 9.54
CA LEU A 92 9.08 9.88 10.82
C LEU A 92 10.34 9.16 11.31
N PHE A 93 10.98 8.38 10.43
CA PHE A 93 12.19 7.64 10.74
C PHE A 93 13.36 8.54 11.09
N GLU A 94 13.59 9.60 10.29
CA GLU A 94 14.66 10.57 10.54
C GLU A 94 14.43 11.35 11.83
N THR A 95 13.20 11.75 12.11
CA THR A 95 12.85 12.43 13.36
C THR A 95 13.11 11.53 14.56
N ALA A 96 12.63 10.30 14.53
CA ALA A 96 12.83 9.35 15.62
C ALA A 96 14.31 9.06 15.86
N LYS A 97 15.10 8.86 14.79
CA LYS A 97 16.54 8.70 14.87
C LYS A 97 17.22 9.92 15.47
N ALA A 98 16.90 11.12 15.00
CA ALA A 98 17.52 12.38 15.46
C ALA A 98 17.22 12.70 16.93
N THR A 99 16.04 12.33 17.40
CA THR A 99 15.60 12.58 18.79
C THR A 99 15.87 11.40 19.73
N GLY A 100 16.34 10.26 19.23
CA GLY A 100 16.48 9.04 20.03
C GLY A 100 15.14 8.45 20.47
N SER A 101 14.03 8.82 19.80
CA SER A 101 12.70 8.36 20.12
C SER A 101 12.41 7.00 19.49
N THR A 102 11.39 6.32 19.99
CA THR A 102 10.87 5.09 19.39
C THR A 102 9.71 5.37 18.45
N ILE A 103 9.46 4.45 17.54
CA ILE A 103 8.27 4.41 16.67
C ILE A 103 7.65 3.02 16.76
N THR A 104 6.33 2.95 16.54
CA THR A 104 5.64 1.67 16.41
C THR A 104 5.45 1.37 14.93
N LEU A 105 5.98 0.23 14.49
CA LEU A 105 5.89 -0.27 13.12
C LEU A 105 4.81 -1.35 13.04
N TYR A 106 4.09 -1.38 11.91
CA TYR A 106 3.06 -2.39 11.63
C TYR A 106 3.42 -3.16 10.37
N PHE A 107 3.54 -4.47 10.48
CA PHE A 107 3.97 -5.35 9.38
C PHE A 107 3.42 -6.77 9.57
N ASP A 108 3.56 -7.62 8.55
CA ASP A 108 3.32 -9.06 8.65
C ASP A 108 4.67 -9.79 8.57
N THR A 109 4.91 -10.69 9.50
CA THR A 109 6.16 -11.48 9.54
C THR A 109 6.32 -12.37 8.31
N ASN A 110 5.23 -12.75 7.67
CA ASN A 110 5.20 -13.63 6.49
C ASN A 110 5.13 -12.85 5.17
N ASP A 111 4.96 -11.53 5.21
CA ASP A 111 4.92 -10.71 4.01
C ASP A 111 6.33 -10.48 3.45
N LEU A 112 6.63 -11.14 2.35
CA LEU A 112 7.88 -11.02 1.61
C LEU A 112 7.77 -10.06 0.41
N SER A 113 6.67 -9.32 0.26
CA SER A 113 6.44 -8.40 -0.87
C SER A 113 7.51 -7.31 -0.97
N GLY A 114 8.16 -6.97 0.12
CA GLY A 114 9.30 -6.07 0.17
C GLY A 114 10.47 -6.47 -0.74
N ALA A 115 10.57 -7.74 -1.11
CA ALA A 115 11.58 -8.22 -2.06
C ALA A 115 11.50 -7.51 -3.41
N ALA A 116 10.31 -7.09 -3.85
CA ALA A 116 10.10 -6.39 -5.12
C ALA A 116 10.84 -5.03 -5.18
N TYR A 117 11.15 -4.44 -4.03
CA TYR A 117 11.92 -3.20 -3.93
C TYR A 117 13.21 -3.37 -3.11
N GLY A 118 13.73 -4.62 -3.08
CA GLY A 118 15.08 -4.94 -2.60
C GLY A 118 15.22 -5.13 -1.08
N CYS A 119 14.11 -5.36 -0.36
CA CYS A 119 14.11 -5.80 1.03
C CYS A 119 14.55 -7.28 1.07
N LEU A 120 15.62 -7.60 1.79
CA LEU A 120 16.08 -8.98 1.91
C LEU A 120 15.09 -9.79 2.75
N THR A 121 14.65 -10.93 2.23
CA THR A 121 13.60 -11.74 2.86
C THR A 121 14.03 -12.39 4.17
N THR A 122 15.31 -12.45 4.45
CA THR A 122 15.87 -13.06 5.65
C THR A 122 15.70 -12.21 6.90
N ASP A 123 15.81 -10.87 6.77
CA ASP A 123 15.87 -9.94 7.91
C ASP A 123 15.12 -8.61 7.68
N CYS A 124 14.38 -8.50 6.57
CA CYS A 124 13.66 -7.30 6.19
C CYS A 124 12.18 -7.61 5.91
N ARG A 125 11.28 -6.68 6.29
CA ARG A 125 9.85 -6.76 5.98
C ARG A 125 9.30 -5.45 5.45
N ALA A 126 8.29 -5.57 4.59
CA ALA A 126 7.45 -4.44 4.22
C ALA A 126 6.62 -3.98 5.40
N ILE A 127 6.52 -2.67 5.60
CA ILE A 127 5.59 -2.07 6.56
C ILE A 127 4.45 -1.40 5.80
N TRP A 128 3.26 -1.38 6.40
CA TRP A 128 2.13 -0.61 5.86
C TRP A 128 1.81 0.63 6.68
N ALA A 129 2.27 0.70 7.94
CA ALA A 129 2.08 1.86 8.80
C ALA A 129 3.22 2.01 9.80
N ALA A 130 3.43 3.22 10.25
CA ALA A 130 4.25 3.56 11.39
C ALA A 130 3.63 4.73 12.17
N THR A 131 3.77 4.74 13.49
CA THR A 131 3.27 5.81 14.36
C THR A 131 4.31 6.19 15.40
N THR A 132 4.26 7.43 15.88
CA THR A 132 4.91 7.82 17.14
C THR A 132 4.12 7.22 18.31
N PRO A 133 4.76 6.99 19.46
CA PRO A 133 4.09 6.60 20.70
C PRO A 133 3.06 7.61 21.15
#